data_01ece757543d4ce5ec7eef294ed84529
#
_entry.id   01ece757543d4ce5ec7eef294ed84529
#
_cell.length_a   1.000
_cell.length_b   1.000
_cell.length_c   1.000
_cell.angle_alpha   90.00
_cell.angle_beta   90.00
_cell.angle_gamma   90.00
#
_symmetry.space_group_name_H-M   'P 1'
#
loop_
_entity.id
_entity.type
_entity.pdbx_description
1 polymer ?
#
loop_
_entity_poly.entity_id
_entity_poly.type
_entity_poly.pdbx_seq_one_letter_code
_entity_poly.pdbx_strand_id
1 'polypeptide(L)'
;INQLKTSEDLEVYEMDYTNNQYLQEVCNIKQPVLFNYDSISPEFYEQINANSFTSNNNHDVKVKDIRDYYKGESIDYIVLPASSATNLMKTDTRSNYFTENNEDFIENTDLYHIFHSNDTHLKPQLSMITKYDIMTGSSKSVTPLRYHTDFRKFISVHSGKIKIKMTPWKSHKYLHPHRDFENYEFRSRINVWNPDKQHKNDFDKLRFLEFDITPGNALHIPPYWWYSIQFNDDSDTIVTSITYNSVMNCVSNLPNWGMYYLQQTNTKTKITKTLPIEITNEEVDDNSNKIDETPVQPEVEMTQEI
;
A
#
# COMPACT_ATOMS: atom_id res chain seq x y z
N ILE A 1 -17.52 18.15 15.71
CA ILE A 1 -16.83 17.31 16.72
C ILE A 1 -17.40 15.88 16.71
N ASN A 2 -18.74 15.69 16.61
CA ASN A 2 -19.33 14.35 16.52
C ASN A 2 -18.99 13.59 15.21
N GLN A 3 -18.58 14.29 14.15
CA GLN A 3 -18.16 13.68 12.88
C GLN A 3 -16.80 12.98 12.98
N LEU A 4 -16.01 13.23 14.03
CA LEU A 4 -14.70 12.64 14.25
C LEU A 4 -14.73 11.36 15.11
N LYS A 5 -15.89 11.01 15.70
CA LYS A 5 -16.01 9.75 16.41
C LYS A 5 -16.07 8.59 15.40
N THR A 6 -15.13 7.68 15.48
CA THR A 6 -15.19 6.38 14.82
C THR A 6 -16.05 5.45 15.67
N SER A 7 -16.70 4.44 15.06
CA SER A 7 -17.26 3.35 15.81
C SER A 7 -16.13 2.61 16.55
N GLU A 8 -16.42 2.13 17.74
CA GLU A 8 -15.49 1.32 18.56
C GLU A 8 -15.83 -0.17 18.51
N ASP A 9 -16.89 -0.54 17.79
CA ASP A 9 -17.36 -1.91 17.69
C ASP A 9 -16.42 -2.71 16.78
N LEU A 10 -15.98 -3.86 17.28
CA LEU A 10 -15.10 -4.77 16.54
C LEU A 10 -15.92 -5.72 15.69
N GLU A 11 -16.69 -5.16 14.76
CA GLU A 11 -17.53 -5.89 13.85
C GLU A 11 -17.39 -5.30 12.42
N VAL A 12 -17.51 -6.16 11.41
CA VAL A 12 -17.65 -5.75 10.02
C VAL A 12 -19.13 -5.65 9.73
N TYR A 13 -19.55 -4.55 9.17
CA TYR A 13 -20.90 -4.41 8.67
C TYR A 13 -20.95 -4.99 7.25
N GLU A 14 -21.65 -6.08 7.06
CA GLU A 14 -21.88 -6.67 5.74
C GLU A 14 -23.17 -6.10 5.15
N MET A 15 -23.11 -5.71 3.88
CA MET A 15 -24.26 -5.14 3.19
C MET A 15 -24.34 -5.62 1.74
N ASP A 16 -25.56 -5.63 1.22
CA ASP A 16 -25.79 -5.71 -0.21
C ASP A 16 -25.74 -4.30 -0.81
N TYR A 17 -24.93 -4.13 -1.86
CA TYR A 17 -24.86 -2.86 -2.56
C TYR A 17 -26.17 -2.64 -3.34
N THR A 18 -26.80 -1.49 -3.15
CA THR A 18 -27.99 -1.08 -3.88
C THR A 18 -27.74 0.13 -4.78
N ASN A 19 -27.15 1.17 -4.22
CA ASN A 19 -26.76 2.39 -4.94
C ASN A 19 -25.73 3.19 -4.12
N ASN A 20 -25.09 4.14 -4.78
CA ASN A 20 -24.05 4.96 -4.15
C ASN A 20 -24.57 5.75 -2.94
N GLN A 21 -25.77 6.32 -2.99
CA GLN A 21 -26.32 7.08 -1.87
C GLN A 21 -26.43 6.22 -0.61
N TYR A 22 -27.00 5.03 -0.73
CA TYR A 22 -27.12 4.09 0.38
C TYR A 22 -25.76 3.65 0.91
N LEU A 23 -24.80 3.36 0.02
CA LEU A 23 -23.41 3.07 0.40
C LEU A 23 -22.82 4.19 1.25
N GLN A 24 -23.00 5.46 0.84
CA GLN A 24 -22.46 6.59 1.61
C GLN A 24 -23.14 6.75 2.97
N GLU A 25 -24.43 6.48 3.08
CA GLU A 25 -25.16 6.50 4.36
C GLU A 25 -24.63 5.42 5.31
N VAL A 26 -24.42 4.20 4.81
CA VAL A 26 -23.83 3.11 5.61
C VAL A 26 -22.39 3.42 6.01
N CYS A 27 -21.56 3.93 5.11
CA CYS A 27 -20.18 4.32 5.43
C CYS A 27 -20.09 5.45 6.48
N ASN A 28 -21.16 6.25 6.68
CA ASN A 28 -21.21 7.26 7.74
C ASN A 28 -21.33 6.69 9.15
N ILE A 29 -21.63 5.40 9.30
CA ILE A 29 -21.60 4.68 10.59
C ILE A 29 -20.16 4.59 11.13
N LYS A 30 -19.17 4.69 10.22
CA LYS A 30 -17.72 4.67 10.53
C LYS A 30 -17.24 3.34 11.14
N GLN A 31 -17.90 2.26 10.76
CA GLN A 31 -17.43 0.90 10.89
C GLN A 31 -16.86 0.40 9.56
N PRO A 32 -16.00 -0.62 9.56
CA PRO A 32 -15.64 -1.33 8.35
C PRO A 32 -16.89 -1.90 7.66
N VAL A 33 -17.03 -1.67 6.35
CA VAL A 33 -18.18 -2.15 5.57
C VAL A 33 -17.68 -3.05 4.47
N LEU A 34 -18.15 -4.29 4.44
CA LEU A 34 -17.84 -5.29 3.42
C LEU A 34 -19.06 -5.51 2.53
N PHE A 35 -18.86 -5.52 1.21
CA PHE A 35 -19.93 -5.77 0.25
C PHE A 35 -19.40 -6.44 -1.01
N ASN A 36 -20.26 -7.20 -1.67
CA ASN A 36 -19.97 -7.73 -3.00
C ASN A 36 -20.06 -6.60 -4.02
N TYR A 37 -18.96 -6.39 -4.76
CA TYR A 37 -18.87 -5.32 -5.74
C TYR A 37 -18.70 -5.83 -7.18
N ASP A 38 -18.32 -7.09 -7.36
CA ASP A 38 -18.21 -7.75 -8.66
C ASP A 38 -19.54 -7.74 -9.41
N SER A 39 -20.65 -7.97 -8.71
CA SER A 39 -22.00 -7.90 -9.29
C SER A 39 -22.39 -6.50 -9.84
N ILE A 40 -21.72 -5.45 -9.38
CA ILE A 40 -21.99 -4.05 -9.74
C ILE A 40 -21.06 -3.57 -10.86
N SER A 41 -19.81 -3.94 -10.78
CA SER A 41 -18.78 -3.57 -11.73
C SER A 41 -17.94 -4.79 -12.14
N PRO A 42 -18.53 -5.76 -12.89
CA PRO A 42 -17.80 -6.96 -13.30
C PRO A 42 -16.58 -6.63 -14.17
N GLU A 43 -16.67 -5.62 -15.03
CA GLU A 43 -15.55 -5.16 -15.87
C GLU A 43 -14.35 -4.75 -15.05
N PHE A 44 -14.55 -4.17 -13.86
CA PHE A 44 -13.48 -3.77 -12.96
C PHE A 44 -12.65 -4.99 -12.51
N TYR A 45 -13.34 -6.10 -12.23
CA TYR A 45 -12.67 -7.33 -11.79
C TYR A 45 -12.11 -8.15 -12.95
N GLU A 46 -12.71 -8.12 -14.10
CA GLU A 46 -12.23 -8.84 -15.29
C GLU A 46 -10.96 -8.19 -15.87
N GLN A 47 -10.94 -6.87 -15.96
CA GLN A 47 -9.85 -6.13 -16.62
C GLN A 47 -8.65 -5.93 -15.72
N ILE A 48 -8.80 -5.87 -14.40
CA ILE A 48 -7.68 -5.73 -13.45
C ILE A 48 -7.31 -7.12 -12.91
N ASN A 49 -6.20 -7.65 -13.40
CA ASN A 49 -5.67 -8.95 -13.02
C ASN A 49 -4.13 -8.96 -13.09
N ALA A 50 -3.50 -10.08 -12.72
CA ALA A 50 -2.04 -10.20 -12.74
C ALA A 50 -1.44 -9.99 -14.14
N ASN A 51 -2.16 -10.38 -15.20
CA ASN A 51 -1.68 -10.18 -16.56
C ASN A 51 -1.75 -8.71 -16.98
N SER A 52 -2.84 -8.00 -16.68
CA SER A 52 -2.96 -6.57 -16.98
C SER A 52 -1.94 -5.74 -16.20
N PHE A 53 -1.61 -6.13 -14.97
CA PHE A 53 -0.54 -5.51 -14.19
C PHE A 53 0.84 -5.73 -14.83
N THR A 54 1.17 -6.96 -15.22
CA THR A 54 2.49 -7.30 -15.76
C THR A 54 2.69 -6.89 -17.21
N SER A 55 1.61 -6.78 -18.01
CA SER A 55 1.71 -6.37 -19.43
C SER A 55 2.12 -4.90 -19.60
N ASN A 56 1.92 -4.06 -18.58
CA ASN A 56 2.34 -2.67 -18.55
C ASN A 56 3.83 -2.50 -18.19
N ASN A 57 4.71 -3.26 -18.85
CA ASN A 57 6.15 -3.33 -18.57
C ASN A 57 6.92 -2.02 -18.74
N ASN A 58 6.36 -1.05 -19.45
CA ASN A 58 7.00 0.25 -19.68
C ASN A 58 6.79 1.23 -18.52
N HIS A 59 6.04 0.82 -17.49
CA HIS A 59 5.72 1.65 -16.35
C HIS A 59 6.23 1.01 -15.06
N ASP A 60 6.81 1.86 -14.23
CA ASP A 60 7.44 1.46 -12.99
C ASP A 60 6.43 1.47 -11.82
N VAL A 61 6.68 0.58 -10.87
CA VAL A 61 5.96 0.50 -9.59
C VAL A 61 6.92 0.64 -8.43
N LYS A 62 6.40 1.11 -7.30
CA LYS A 62 7.16 1.33 -6.06
C LYS A 62 7.09 0.07 -5.20
N VAL A 63 8.19 -0.65 -5.09
CA VAL A 63 8.33 -1.84 -4.25
C VAL A 63 8.92 -1.45 -2.91
N LYS A 64 8.28 -1.88 -1.83
CA LYS A 64 8.65 -1.61 -0.44
C LYS A 64 9.08 -2.88 0.26
N ASP A 65 10.02 -2.74 1.21
CA ASP A 65 10.48 -3.81 2.08
C ASP A 65 9.89 -3.62 3.48
N ILE A 66 9.10 -4.57 3.95
CA ILE A 66 8.45 -4.47 5.27
C ILE A 66 9.45 -4.32 6.42
N ARG A 67 10.67 -4.81 6.25
CA ARG A 67 11.71 -4.73 7.30
C ARG A 67 12.13 -3.29 7.60
N ASP A 68 12.08 -2.40 6.61
CA ASP A 68 12.47 -1.00 6.79
C ASP A 68 11.50 -0.26 7.71
N TYR A 69 10.24 -0.66 7.72
CA TYR A 69 9.20 -0.08 8.60
C TYR A 69 9.47 -0.28 10.09
N TYR A 70 10.21 -1.33 10.45
CA TYR A 70 10.50 -1.67 11.86
C TYR A 70 11.91 -1.27 12.30
N LYS A 71 12.79 -0.85 11.39
CA LYS A 71 14.14 -0.38 11.71
C LYS A 71 14.19 1.06 12.23
N GLY A 72 13.11 1.83 12.05
CA GLY A 72 13.00 3.21 12.56
C GLY A 72 13.71 4.28 11.73
N GLU A 73 14.24 3.91 10.58
CA GLU A 73 14.87 4.80 9.61
C GLU A 73 13.87 5.28 8.55
N SER A 74 14.32 6.11 7.62
CA SER A 74 13.51 6.51 6.47
C SER A 74 13.12 5.28 5.65
N ILE A 75 11.88 5.26 5.16
CA ILE A 75 11.39 4.15 4.34
C ILE A 75 11.76 4.44 2.90
N ASP A 76 12.68 3.63 2.41
CA ASP A 76 13.06 3.67 1.01
C ASP A 76 12.20 2.69 0.20
N TYR A 77 11.98 3.02 -1.06
CA TYR A 77 11.34 2.14 -2.01
C TYR A 77 12.26 1.90 -3.20
N ILE A 78 12.05 0.74 -3.84
CA ILE A 78 12.74 0.36 -5.06
C ILE A 78 11.76 0.65 -6.21
N VAL A 79 12.23 1.30 -7.26
CA VAL A 79 11.45 1.54 -8.47
C VAL A 79 11.82 0.46 -9.48
N LEU A 80 10.84 -0.33 -9.88
CA LEU A 80 11.02 -1.44 -10.82
C LEU A 80 9.88 -1.47 -11.84
N PRO A 81 10.14 -1.91 -13.09
CA PRO A 81 9.08 -2.28 -14.02
C PRO A 81 8.13 -3.31 -13.41
N ALA A 82 6.84 -3.23 -13.71
CA ALA A 82 5.81 -4.08 -13.10
C ALA A 82 6.12 -5.58 -13.21
N SER A 83 6.69 -6.04 -14.34
CA SER A 83 7.10 -7.45 -14.51
C SER A 83 8.26 -7.85 -13.61
N SER A 84 9.26 -6.97 -13.48
CA SER A 84 10.42 -7.20 -12.59
C SER A 84 10.00 -7.23 -11.13
N ALA A 85 9.10 -6.34 -10.72
CA ALA A 85 8.50 -6.33 -9.39
C ALA A 85 7.74 -7.64 -9.11
N THR A 86 6.94 -8.11 -10.07
CA THR A 86 6.23 -9.39 -9.95
C THR A 86 7.19 -10.56 -9.81
N ASN A 87 8.26 -10.61 -10.61
CA ASN A 87 9.28 -11.66 -10.50
C ASN A 87 9.99 -11.63 -9.14
N LEU A 88 10.34 -10.45 -8.65
CA LEU A 88 10.92 -10.30 -7.31
C LEU A 88 9.99 -10.88 -6.23
N MET A 89 8.70 -10.55 -6.29
CA MET A 89 7.73 -11.04 -5.31
C MET A 89 7.49 -12.55 -5.42
N LYS A 90 7.50 -13.12 -6.63
CA LYS A 90 7.37 -14.58 -6.85
C LYS A 90 8.57 -15.36 -6.34
N THR A 91 9.76 -14.79 -6.40
CA THR A 91 10.99 -15.43 -5.94
C THR A 91 11.31 -15.17 -4.47
N ASP A 92 10.63 -14.24 -3.83
CA ASP A 92 10.82 -13.88 -2.43
C ASP A 92 10.28 -14.96 -1.49
N THR A 93 11.17 -15.75 -0.91
CA THR A 93 10.85 -16.78 0.09
C THR A 93 10.71 -16.26 1.52
N ARG A 94 11.02 -14.96 1.74
CA ARG A 94 11.05 -14.33 3.08
C ARG A 94 9.84 -13.44 3.36
N SER A 95 8.93 -13.30 2.40
CA SER A 95 7.71 -12.49 2.55
C SER A 95 7.98 -11.02 2.89
N ASN A 96 9.00 -10.43 2.26
CA ASN A 96 9.47 -9.09 2.60
C ASN A 96 8.86 -7.99 1.73
N TYR A 97 8.51 -8.27 0.48
CA TYR A 97 8.22 -7.24 -0.51
C TYR A 97 6.73 -7.10 -0.78
N PHE A 98 6.30 -5.86 -0.95
CA PHE A 98 4.98 -5.50 -1.44
C PHE A 98 5.05 -4.19 -2.23
N THR A 99 4.07 -3.95 -3.09
CA THR A 99 3.95 -2.70 -3.84
C THR A 99 2.68 -1.95 -3.45
N GLU A 100 2.79 -0.63 -3.37
CA GLU A 100 1.70 0.30 -3.10
C GLU A 100 2.13 1.74 -3.44
N ASN A 101 1.17 2.66 -3.43
CA ASN A 101 1.36 4.06 -3.82
C ASN A 101 1.79 4.19 -5.29
N ASN A 102 1.11 3.44 -6.16
CA ASN A 102 1.34 3.35 -7.59
C ASN A 102 0.36 4.23 -8.40
N GLU A 103 0.00 5.39 -7.88
CA GLU A 103 -0.90 6.35 -8.55
C GLU A 103 -0.36 6.70 -9.95
N ASP A 104 0.96 7.01 -10.04
CA ASP A 104 1.64 7.32 -11.30
C ASP A 104 1.54 6.18 -12.33
N PHE A 105 1.63 4.92 -11.87
CA PHE A 105 1.48 3.74 -12.73
C PHE A 105 0.07 3.67 -13.33
N ILE A 106 -0.96 3.90 -12.51
CA ILE A 106 -2.36 3.87 -12.98
C ILE A 106 -2.62 5.02 -13.94
N GLU A 107 -2.18 6.24 -13.63
CA GLU A 107 -2.40 7.42 -14.46
C GLU A 107 -1.75 7.33 -15.84
N ASN A 108 -0.62 6.63 -15.94
CA ASN A 108 0.11 6.45 -17.19
C ASN A 108 -0.27 5.19 -17.97
N THR A 109 -1.27 4.43 -17.51
CA THR A 109 -1.76 3.20 -18.17
C THR A 109 -3.25 3.30 -18.51
N ASP A 110 -3.71 2.41 -19.38
CA ASP A 110 -5.13 2.31 -19.73
C ASP A 110 -6.02 1.93 -18.52
N LEU A 111 -5.40 1.48 -17.42
CA LEU A 111 -6.09 1.16 -16.18
C LEU A 111 -6.81 2.38 -15.58
N TYR A 112 -6.33 3.60 -15.82
CA TYR A 112 -6.95 4.82 -15.31
C TYR A 112 -8.45 4.90 -15.65
N HIS A 113 -8.82 4.59 -16.90
CA HIS A 113 -10.20 4.64 -17.32
C HIS A 113 -11.08 3.62 -16.58
N ILE A 114 -10.52 2.45 -16.30
CA ILE A 114 -11.20 1.39 -15.56
C ILE A 114 -11.45 1.81 -14.11
N PHE A 115 -10.45 2.40 -13.45
CA PHE A 115 -10.62 2.94 -12.11
C PHE A 115 -11.63 4.07 -12.08
N HIS A 116 -11.54 5.01 -13.02
CA HIS A 116 -12.38 6.20 -13.06
C HIS A 116 -13.86 5.86 -13.29
N SER A 117 -14.18 4.81 -14.06
CA SER A 117 -15.55 4.37 -14.28
C SER A 117 -16.28 4.02 -12.96
N ASN A 118 -15.53 3.51 -11.96
CA ASN A 118 -16.07 3.15 -10.65
C ASN A 118 -16.45 4.36 -9.78
N ASP A 119 -16.02 5.57 -10.14
CA ASP A 119 -16.42 6.80 -9.43
C ASP A 119 -17.96 6.95 -9.40
N THR A 120 -18.66 6.49 -10.43
CA THR A 120 -20.12 6.51 -10.49
C THR A 120 -20.75 5.76 -9.31
N HIS A 121 -20.13 4.68 -8.88
CA HIS A 121 -20.65 3.79 -7.85
C HIS A 121 -20.10 4.08 -6.44
N LEU A 122 -18.87 4.58 -6.34
CA LEU A 122 -18.17 4.69 -5.06
C LEU A 122 -17.94 6.12 -4.60
N LYS A 123 -17.91 7.10 -5.52
CA LYS A 123 -17.53 8.49 -5.20
C LYS A 123 -18.59 9.19 -4.38
N PRO A 124 -18.25 9.71 -3.18
CA PRO A 124 -19.15 10.52 -2.39
C PRO A 124 -19.34 11.90 -3.03
N GLN A 125 -20.49 12.54 -2.72
CA GLN A 125 -20.75 13.91 -3.13
C GLN A 125 -19.69 14.86 -2.53
N LEU A 126 -19.40 15.94 -3.24
CA LEU A 126 -18.39 16.95 -2.85
C LEU A 126 -16.97 16.38 -2.65
N SER A 127 -16.62 15.29 -3.35
CA SER A 127 -15.26 14.82 -3.43
C SER A 127 -14.40 15.79 -4.24
N MET A 128 -13.27 16.20 -3.65
CA MET A 128 -12.30 17.11 -4.25
C MET A 128 -11.09 16.38 -4.82
N ILE A 129 -10.63 15.36 -4.11
CA ILE A 129 -9.45 14.57 -4.48
C ILE A 129 -9.85 13.11 -4.56
N THR A 130 -9.45 12.45 -5.64
CA THR A 130 -9.56 11.00 -5.83
C THR A 130 -8.15 10.46 -6.04
N LYS A 131 -7.84 9.31 -5.44
CA LYS A 131 -6.58 8.60 -5.63
C LYS A 131 -6.87 7.13 -5.89
N TYR A 132 -6.16 6.59 -6.85
CA TYR A 132 -6.23 5.18 -7.24
C TYR A 132 -4.90 4.51 -6.92
N ASP A 133 -4.96 3.27 -6.48
CA ASP A 133 -3.75 2.50 -6.19
C ASP A 133 -3.97 1.03 -6.53
N ILE A 134 -2.90 0.37 -6.94
CA ILE A 134 -2.84 -1.07 -7.18
C ILE A 134 -1.72 -1.65 -6.34
N MET A 135 -2.03 -2.74 -5.65
CA MET A 135 -1.15 -3.38 -4.69
C MET A 135 -1.02 -4.86 -4.98
N THR A 136 0.17 -5.37 -4.82
CA THR A 136 0.47 -6.81 -4.78
C THR A 136 1.61 -7.05 -3.82
N GLY A 137 1.88 -8.30 -3.45
CA GLY A 137 2.95 -8.61 -2.52
C GLY A 137 3.44 -10.04 -2.63
N SER A 138 4.62 -10.29 -2.08
CA SER A 138 5.15 -11.65 -1.92
C SER A 138 4.19 -12.51 -1.09
N SER A 139 4.23 -13.81 -1.29
CA SER A 139 3.48 -14.75 -0.46
C SER A 139 3.66 -14.45 1.03
N LYS A 140 2.57 -14.32 1.77
CA LYS A 140 2.52 -13.98 3.21
C LYS A 140 3.14 -12.65 3.60
N SER A 141 3.56 -11.81 2.66
CA SER A 141 4.04 -10.47 3.00
C SER A 141 2.91 -9.64 3.64
N VAL A 142 3.31 -8.68 4.46
CA VAL A 142 2.38 -7.86 5.23
C VAL A 142 2.64 -6.39 4.99
N THR A 143 1.60 -5.56 5.09
CA THR A 143 1.76 -4.11 5.16
C THR A 143 1.93 -3.67 6.62
N PRO A 144 2.56 -2.52 6.90
CA PRO A 144 2.60 -2.00 8.26
C PRO A 144 1.20 -1.71 8.78
N LEU A 145 1.02 -1.83 10.10
CA LEU A 145 -0.22 -1.37 10.73
C LEU A 145 -0.27 0.15 10.67
N ARG A 146 -1.28 0.71 10.02
CA ARG A 146 -1.44 2.15 9.79
C ARG A 146 -2.89 2.57 9.78
N TYR A 147 -3.12 3.87 9.87
CA TYR A 147 -4.43 4.48 9.64
C TYR A 147 -4.33 5.57 8.57
N HIS A 148 -5.44 5.91 7.97
CA HIS A 148 -5.55 7.03 7.04
C HIS A 148 -6.52 8.09 7.57
N THR A 149 -6.41 9.29 7.01
CA THR A 149 -7.26 10.45 7.34
C THR A 149 -8.24 10.78 6.22
N ASP A 150 -8.26 9.98 5.16
CA ASP A 150 -9.12 10.17 4.00
C ASP A 150 -10.59 9.98 4.36
N PHE A 151 -11.48 10.65 3.63
CA PHE A 151 -12.91 10.57 3.90
C PHE A 151 -13.49 9.19 3.60
N ARG A 152 -13.10 8.60 2.47
CA ARG A 152 -13.46 7.22 2.06
C ARG A 152 -12.25 6.51 1.50
N LYS A 153 -12.05 5.28 1.90
CA LYS A 153 -11.07 4.37 1.31
C LYS A 153 -11.72 3.02 1.08
N PHE A 154 -11.76 2.59 -0.17
CA PHE A 154 -12.24 1.28 -0.58
C PHE A 154 -11.07 0.43 -1.02
N ILE A 155 -11.03 -0.83 -0.58
CA ILE A 155 -10.06 -1.83 -1.03
C ILE A 155 -10.84 -2.96 -1.67
N SER A 156 -10.47 -3.34 -2.89
CA SER A 156 -11.10 -4.44 -3.65
C SER A 156 -10.07 -5.50 -3.98
N VAL A 157 -10.43 -6.77 -3.83
CA VAL A 157 -9.58 -7.91 -4.17
C VAL A 157 -10.00 -8.45 -5.54
N HIS A 158 -9.08 -8.44 -6.50
CA HIS A 158 -9.32 -8.88 -7.89
C HIS A 158 -8.90 -10.32 -8.10
N SER A 159 -7.76 -10.71 -7.57
CA SER A 159 -7.25 -12.08 -7.63
C SER A 159 -6.56 -12.46 -6.34
N GLY A 160 -6.46 -13.74 -6.07
CA GLY A 160 -5.90 -14.26 -4.83
C GLY A 160 -6.81 -13.98 -3.62
N LYS A 161 -6.21 -13.74 -2.48
CA LYS A 161 -6.92 -13.51 -1.20
C LYS A 161 -6.05 -12.69 -0.28
N ILE A 162 -6.64 -11.83 0.49
CA ILE A 162 -5.95 -11.11 1.56
C ILE A 162 -6.59 -11.40 2.90
N LYS A 163 -5.76 -11.37 3.94
CA LYS A 163 -6.21 -11.33 5.33
C LYS A 163 -5.97 -9.91 5.86
N ILE A 164 -6.95 -9.35 6.54
CA ILE A 164 -6.84 -8.02 7.11
C ILE A 164 -6.99 -8.07 8.63
N LYS A 165 -6.14 -7.31 9.33
CA LYS A 165 -6.28 -7.01 10.75
C LYS A 165 -6.64 -5.56 10.92
N MET A 166 -7.71 -5.30 11.69
CA MET A 166 -8.20 -3.96 11.94
C MET A 166 -8.45 -3.72 13.42
N THR A 167 -8.27 -2.48 13.86
CA THR A 167 -8.63 -2.08 15.23
C THR A 167 -9.06 -0.61 15.25
N PRO A 168 -10.05 -0.24 16.08
CA PRO A 168 -10.57 1.11 16.13
C PRO A 168 -9.56 2.10 16.76
N TRP A 169 -9.81 3.39 16.59
CA TRP A 169 -8.95 4.47 17.08
C TRP A 169 -8.60 4.39 18.56
N LYS A 170 -9.47 3.83 19.43
CA LYS A 170 -9.18 3.72 20.86
C LYS A 170 -7.91 2.91 21.17
N SER A 171 -7.49 2.04 20.25
CA SER A 171 -6.25 1.26 20.35
C SER A 171 -4.98 2.10 20.17
N HIS A 172 -5.10 3.34 19.67
CA HIS A 172 -4.00 4.27 19.37
C HIS A 172 -2.97 4.40 20.52
N LYS A 173 -3.46 4.44 21.76
CA LYS A 173 -2.60 4.61 22.94
C LYS A 173 -1.63 3.44 23.20
N TYR A 174 -1.90 2.27 22.62
CA TYR A 174 -1.06 1.07 22.78
C TYR A 174 -0.26 0.74 21.52
N LEU A 175 -0.45 1.50 20.43
CA LEU A 175 0.12 1.19 19.11
C LEU A 175 1.41 1.96 18.80
N HIS A 176 1.92 2.77 19.73
CA HIS A 176 3.13 3.57 19.54
C HIS A 176 3.17 4.27 18.18
N PRO A 177 2.22 5.18 17.91
CA PRO A 177 2.05 5.79 16.60
C PRO A 177 3.25 6.61 16.19
N HIS A 178 3.65 6.45 14.95
CA HIS A 178 4.64 7.24 14.27
C HIS A 178 3.98 8.00 13.12
N ARG A 179 4.20 9.33 13.09
CA ARG A 179 3.70 10.19 12.01
C ARG A 179 4.85 10.49 11.07
N ASP A 180 4.84 9.81 9.95
CA ASP A 180 5.80 10.02 8.88
C ASP A 180 5.23 11.05 7.89
N PHE A 181 5.61 12.30 8.06
CA PHE A 181 5.17 13.35 7.16
C PHE A 181 5.95 13.37 5.84
N GLU A 182 7.07 12.68 5.75
CA GLU A 182 7.82 12.55 4.50
C GLU A 182 7.06 11.69 3.48
N ASN A 183 6.54 10.56 3.93
CA ASN A 183 5.74 9.65 3.10
C ASN A 183 4.24 9.85 3.27
N TYR A 184 3.82 10.79 4.11
CA TYR A 184 2.43 11.01 4.53
C TYR A 184 1.76 9.73 5.05
N GLU A 185 2.48 8.98 5.87
CA GLU A 185 2.02 7.73 6.49
C GLU A 185 1.91 7.85 8.01
N PHE A 186 0.80 7.35 8.54
CA PHE A 186 0.53 7.30 9.98
C PHE A 186 0.50 5.84 10.43
N ARG A 187 1.62 5.35 10.95
CA ARG A 187 1.84 3.92 11.20
C ARG A 187 2.17 3.61 12.65
N SER A 188 2.02 2.35 13.01
CA SER A 188 2.49 1.78 14.27
C SER A 188 3.92 1.25 14.11
N ARG A 189 4.69 1.29 15.20
CA ARG A 189 5.98 0.61 15.28
C ARG A 189 5.85 -0.88 15.61
N ILE A 190 4.64 -1.34 15.94
CA ILE A 190 4.38 -2.73 16.31
C ILE A 190 4.04 -3.53 15.07
N ASN A 191 4.76 -4.63 14.86
CA ASN A 191 4.35 -5.65 13.90
C ASN A 191 3.23 -6.49 14.50
N VAL A 192 2.00 -6.31 14.04
CA VAL A 192 0.82 -7.02 14.58
C VAL A 192 0.69 -8.46 14.12
N TRP A 193 1.49 -8.87 13.14
CA TRP A 193 1.53 -10.25 12.68
C TRP A 193 2.60 -11.08 13.39
N ASN A 194 3.67 -10.41 13.87
CA ASN A 194 4.73 -11.02 14.65
C ASN A 194 5.24 -10.00 15.69
N PRO A 195 4.52 -9.80 16.80
CA PRO A 195 4.85 -8.78 17.79
C PRO A 195 6.13 -9.08 18.54
N ASP A 196 7.01 -8.09 18.61
CA ASP A 196 8.26 -8.17 19.37
C ASP A 196 8.01 -8.30 20.87
N LYS A 197 8.93 -8.96 21.56
CA LYS A 197 8.88 -9.12 23.04
C LYS A 197 8.79 -7.78 23.78
N GLN A 198 9.41 -6.73 23.23
CA GLN A 198 9.41 -5.38 23.81
C GLN A 198 7.99 -4.78 23.88
N HIS A 199 7.15 -5.03 22.89
CA HIS A 199 5.81 -4.46 22.78
C HIS A 199 4.69 -5.42 23.25
N LYS A 200 5.06 -6.60 23.74
CA LYS A 200 4.10 -7.65 24.08
C LYS A 200 3.04 -7.19 25.09
N ASN A 201 3.44 -6.46 26.13
CA ASN A 201 2.52 -5.98 27.16
C ASN A 201 1.45 -5.01 26.63
N ASP A 202 1.78 -4.22 25.62
CA ASP A 202 0.80 -3.32 25.00
C ASP A 202 0.01 -4.05 23.93
N PHE A 203 0.63 -4.98 23.20
CA PHE A 203 -0.04 -5.82 22.22
C PHE A 203 -1.15 -6.68 22.86
N ASP A 204 -0.91 -7.25 24.03
CA ASP A 204 -1.89 -8.10 24.75
C ASP A 204 -3.16 -7.32 25.19
N LYS A 205 -3.12 -5.98 25.19
CA LYS A 205 -4.28 -5.11 25.47
C LYS A 205 -5.10 -4.78 24.22
N LEU A 206 -4.55 -5.11 23.03
CA LEU A 206 -5.20 -4.84 21.76
C LEU A 206 -6.20 -5.94 21.42
N ARG A 207 -7.28 -5.54 20.77
CA ARG A 207 -8.23 -6.44 20.15
C ARG A 207 -8.31 -6.08 18.66
N PHE A 208 -8.22 -7.10 17.85
CA PHE A 208 -8.29 -6.96 16.41
C PHE A 208 -9.54 -7.66 15.87
N LEU A 209 -10.12 -7.03 14.88
CA LEU A 209 -10.99 -7.64 13.92
C LEU A 209 -10.07 -8.27 12.86
N GLU A 210 -10.20 -9.57 12.62
CA GLU A 210 -9.39 -10.31 11.67
C GLU A 210 -10.30 -11.14 10.77
N PHE A 211 -10.21 -10.94 9.47
CA PHE A 211 -11.01 -11.65 8.48
C PHE A 211 -10.32 -11.67 7.12
N ASP A 212 -10.81 -12.57 6.28
CA ASP A 212 -10.32 -12.74 4.91
C ASP A 212 -11.22 -11.99 3.93
N ILE A 213 -10.61 -11.41 2.89
CA ILE A 213 -11.33 -10.81 1.77
C ILE A 213 -10.96 -11.61 0.51
N THR A 214 -12.00 -12.12 -0.13
CA THR A 214 -11.91 -12.91 -1.37
C THR A 214 -12.21 -12.03 -2.58
N PRO A 215 -11.82 -12.46 -3.80
CA PRO A 215 -12.14 -11.75 -5.02
C PRO A 215 -13.63 -11.42 -5.16
N GLY A 216 -13.92 -10.29 -5.78
CA GLY A 216 -15.28 -9.80 -5.97
C GLY A 216 -15.80 -8.93 -4.82
N ASN A 217 -15.11 -8.90 -3.69
CA ASN A 217 -15.53 -8.11 -2.53
C ASN A 217 -14.74 -6.80 -2.42
N ALA A 218 -15.44 -5.76 -1.95
CA ALA A 218 -14.89 -4.47 -1.62
C ALA A 218 -15.09 -4.18 -0.13
N LEU A 219 -14.04 -3.68 0.51
CA LEU A 219 -14.04 -3.25 1.90
C LEU A 219 -13.88 -1.73 2.00
N HIS A 220 -14.82 -1.05 2.63
CA HIS A 220 -14.64 0.32 3.09
C HIS A 220 -13.89 0.33 4.42
N ILE A 221 -12.75 1.01 4.45
CA ILE A 221 -11.98 1.27 5.68
C ILE A 221 -12.31 2.69 6.13
N PRO A 222 -12.92 2.88 7.32
CA PRO A 222 -13.22 4.20 7.82
C PRO A 222 -11.96 4.98 8.21
N PRO A 223 -11.98 6.32 8.18
CA PRO A 223 -10.87 7.14 8.67
C PRO A 223 -10.55 6.80 10.14
N TYR A 224 -9.26 6.86 10.47
CA TYR A 224 -8.69 6.57 11.80
C TYR A 224 -8.81 5.12 12.28
N TRP A 225 -9.36 4.21 11.49
CA TRP A 225 -9.21 2.79 11.76
C TRP A 225 -7.80 2.35 11.41
N TRP A 226 -7.18 1.64 12.33
CA TRP A 226 -5.90 0.99 12.10
C TRP A 226 -6.12 -0.30 11.32
N TYR A 227 -5.32 -0.52 10.30
CA TYR A 227 -5.40 -1.72 9.48
C TYR A 227 -4.03 -2.16 8.97
N SER A 228 -3.88 -3.44 8.75
CA SER A 228 -2.74 -4.08 8.10
C SER A 228 -3.24 -5.23 7.25
N ILE A 229 -2.68 -5.38 6.07
CA ILE A 229 -3.05 -6.40 5.10
C ILE A 229 -1.93 -7.44 5.08
N GLN A 230 -2.30 -8.72 5.03
CA GLN A 230 -1.42 -9.83 4.70
C GLN A 230 -1.86 -10.41 3.36
N PHE A 231 -0.94 -10.49 2.42
CA PHE A 231 -1.16 -11.17 1.16
C PHE A 231 -1.15 -12.69 1.39
N ASN A 232 -1.98 -13.42 0.66
CA ASN A 232 -2.06 -14.87 0.80
C ASN A 232 -0.83 -15.58 0.19
N ASP A 233 -0.85 -16.92 0.20
CA ASP A 233 0.22 -17.76 -0.34
C ASP A 233 0.40 -17.64 -1.86
N ASP A 234 -0.61 -17.13 -2.58
CA ASP A 234 -0.53 -16.92 -4.01
C ASP A 234 0.14 -15.57 -4.34
N SER A 235 1.24 -15.62 -5.08
CA SER A 235 1.97 -14.43 -5.54
C SER A 235 1.23 -13.61 -6.61
N ASP A 236 0.07 -14.05 -7.05
CA ASP A 236 -0.77 -13.38 -8.04
C ASP A 236 -1.95 -12.62 -7.39
N THR A 237 -1.83 -12.31 -6.11
CA THR A 237 -2.84 -11.50 -5.41
C THR A 237 -2.79 -10.05 -5.88
N ILE A 238 -3.87 -9.58 -6.49
CA ILE A 238 -4.04 -8.20 -6.93
C ILE A 238 -5.13 -7.54 -6.10
N VAL A 239 -4.78 -6.41 -5.53
CA VAL A 239 -5.67 -5.60 -4.70
C VAL A 239 -5.65 -4.18 -5.22
N THR A 240 -6.79 -3.54 -5.31
CA THR A 240 -6.90 -2.13 -5.65
C THR A 240 -7.39 -1.31 -4.49
N SER A 241 -7.05 -0.03 -4.49
CA SER A 241 -7.54 0.93 -3.52
C SER A 241 -8.04 2.18 -4.24
N ILE A 242 -9.25 2.61 -3.88
CA ILE A 242 -9.83 3.87 -4.35
C ILE A 242 -10.07 4.74 -3.11
N THR A 243 -9.53 5.95 -3.12
CA THR A 243 -9.58 6.86 -1.99
C THR A 243 -10.19 8.18 -2.40
N TYR A 244 -11.11 8.70 -1.58
CA TYR A 244 -11.78 9.97 -1.81
C TYR A 244 -11.61 10.92 -0.63
N ASN A 245 -11.33 12.19 -0.93
CA ASN A 245 -11.29 13.27 0.04
C ASN A 245 -12.33 14.32 -0.30
N SER A 246 -13.22 14.62 0.64
CA SER A 246 -14.19 15.70 0.50
C SER A 246 -13.55 17.06 0.80
N VAL A 247 -14.19 18.14 0.36
CA VAL A 247 -13.74 19.51 0.65
C VAL A 247 -13.50 19.70 2.15
N MET A 248 -14.44 19.26 2.99
CA MET A 248 -14.34 19.41 4.45
C MET A 248 -13.20 18.55 5.03
N ASN A 249 -12.97 17.40 4.47
CA ASN A 249 -11.84 16.54 4.86
C ASN A 249 -10.51 17.20 4.47
N CYS A 250 -10.41 17.79 3.28
CA CYS A 250 -9.24 18.56 2.85
C CYS A 250 -8.93 19.72 3.81
N VAL A 251 -9.93 20.51 4.18
CA VAL A 251 -9.77 21.60 5.15
C VAL A 251 -9.30 21.07 6.51
N SER A 252 -9.86 19.97 6.98
CA SER A 252 -9.47 19.35 8.26
C SER A 252 -8.04 18.82 8.26
N ASN A 253 -7.52 18.42 7.10
CA ASN A 253 -6.16 17.86 6.94
C ASN A 253 -5.11 18.92 6.58
N LEU A 254 -5.49 20.20 6.41
CA LEU A 254 -4.53 21.29 6.12
C LEU A 254 -3.31 21.33 7.05
N PRO A 255 -3.42 21.11 8.37
CA PRO A 255 -2.24 21.08 9.25
C PRO A 255 -1.29 19.91 8.91
N ASN A 256 -1.82 18.73 8.59
CA ASN A 256 -1.01 17.57 8.22
C ASN A 256 -0.34 17.80 6.85
N TRP A 257 -1.04 18.40 5.89
CA TRP A 257 -0.48 18.74 4.58
C TRP A 257 0.58 19.84 4.68
N GLY A 258 0.38 20.81 5.58
CA GLY A 258 1.40 21.82 5.89
C GLY A 258 2.69 21.17 6.40
N MET A 259 2.59 20.20 7.31
CA MET A 259 3.74 19.43 7.81
C MET A 259 4.39 18.59 6.71
N TYR A 260 3.59 17.93 5.86
CA TYR A 260 4.09 17.21 4.71
C TYR A 260 4.89 18.13 3.77
N TYR A 261 4.30 19.28 3.40
CA TYR A 261 4.97 20.25 2.52
C TYR A 261 6.29 20.77 3.12
N LEU A 262 6.29 21.14 4.40
CA LEU A 262 7.50 21.58 5.10
C LEU A 262 8.57 20.46 5.15
N GLN A 263 8.16 19.21 5.31
CA GLN A 263 9.08 18.09 5.29
C GLN A 263 9.66 17.87 3.89
N GLN A 264 8.85 17.98 2.81
CA GLN A 264 9.33 17.86 1.44
C GLN A 264 10.37 18.94 1.09
N THR A 265 10.21 20.16 1.58
CA THR A 265 11.20 21.24 1.36
C THR A 265 12.50 21.03 2.13
N ASN A 266 12.50 20.17 3.15
CA ASN A 266 13.62 19.93 4.03
C ASN A 266 14.32 18.58 3.80
N THR A 267 13.78 17.74 2.92
CA THR A 267 14.36 16.44 2.61
C THR A 267 15.57 16.56 1.70
N LYS A 268 16.63 15.86 2.07
CA LYS A 268 17.73 15.56 1.15
C LYS A 268 17.21 14.67 0.02
N THR A 269 17.83 14.80 -1.15
CA THR A 269 17.50 13.97 -2.31
C THR A 269 17.42 12.50 -1.92
N LYS A 270 16.26 11.87 -2.13
CA LYS A 270 16.09 10.44 -1.87
C LYS A 270 17.01 9.65 -2.79
N ILE A 271 17.88 8.83 -2.20
CA ILE A 271 18.69 7.88 -2.94
C ILE A 271 17.83 6.62 -3.11
N THR A 272 17.57 6.22 -4.34
CA THR A 272 16.88 4.95 -4.63
C THR A 272 17.72 3.79 -4.10
N LYS A 273 17.08 2.89 -3.37
CA LYS A 273 17.71 1.69 -2.86
C LYS A 273 18.05 0.76 -4.04
N THR A 274 19.28 0.31 -4.12
CA THR A 274 19.69 -0.74 -5.07
C THR A 274 19.56 -2.10 -4.42
N LEU A 275 19.03 -3.07 -5.13
CA LEU A 275 19.02 -4.46 -4.67
C LEU A 275 20.46 -4.99 -4.62
N PRO A 276 20.88 -5.67 -3.55
CA PRO A 276 22.12 -6.42 -3.60
C PRO A 276 21.97 -7.53 -4.66
N ILE A 277 22.82 -7.49 -5.67
CA ILE A 277 22.92 -8.59 -6.65
C ILE A 277 23.55 -9.74 -5.88
N GLU A 278 22.78 -10.76 -5.50
CA GLU A 278 23.33 -12.02 -5.07
C GLU A 278 23.94 -12.67 -6.33
N ILE A 279 25.25 -12.56 -6.48
CA ILE A 279 26.01 -13.32 -7.46
C ILE A 279 25.95 -14.76 -6.96
N THR A 280 25.06 -15.57 -7.51
CA THR A 280 25.16 -17.02 -7.44
C THR A 280 26.43 -17.39 -8.20
N ASN A 281 27.50 -17.70 -7.48
CA ASN A 281 28.64 -18.40 -8.04
C ASN A 281 28.17 -19.81 -8.43
N GLU A 282 27.65 -19.95 -9.64
CA GLU A 282 27.70 -21.24 -10.32
C GLU A 282 29.18 -21.48 -10.63
N GLU A 283 29.72 -22.53 -10.05
CA GLU A 283 31.04 -23.02 -10.33
C GLU A 283 31.17 -23.26 -11.85
N VAL A 284 31.83 -22.33 -12.55
CA VAL A 284 32.30 -22.58 -13.90
C VAL A 284 33.62 -23.29 -13.78
N ASP A 285 33.60 -24.59 -14.13
CA ASP A 285 34.75 -25.47 -14.29
C ASP A 285 35.85 -24.79 -15.13
N ASP A 286 37.00 -24.76 -14.52
CA ASP A 286 38.25 -24.20 -14.97
C ASP A 286 38.73 -24.96 -16.23
N ASN A 287 38.82 -24.31 -17.37
CA ASN A 287 39.89 -24.57 -18.34
C ASN A 287 40.14 -23.42 -19.30
N SER A 288 41.38 -22.97 -19.22
CA SER A 288 42.18 -22.30 -20.25
C SER A 288 42.12 -20.78 -20.46
N ASN A 289 43.30 -20.26 -20.32
CA ASN A 289 43.97 -19.13 -20.99
C ASN A 289 44.06 -17.80 -20.24
N LYS A 290 45.27 -17.67 -19.68
CA LYS A 290 45.91 -16.39 -19.31
C LYS A 290 45.95 -15.45 -20.50
N ILE A 291 45.39 -14.26 -20.34
CA ILE A 291 45.80 -13.06 -21.05
C ILE A 291 45.97 -11.93 -20.03
N ASP A 292 47.18 -11.42 -19.97
CA ASP A 292 47.60 -10.22 -19.23
C ASP A 292 46.81 -8.99 -19.71
N GLU A 293 46.09 -8.32 -18.83
CA GLU A 293 45.65 -6.96 -19.07
C GLU A 293 45.90 -6.05 -17.87
N THR A 294 46.68 -5.03 -18.11
CA THR A 294 47.03 -3.88 -17.27
C THR A 294 45.77 -3.07 -16.90
N PRO A 295 45.64 -2.53 -15.68
CA PRO A 295 44.50 -1.74 -15.29
C PRO A 295 44.61 -0.31 -15.84
N VAL A 296 43.59 0.12 -16.60
CA VAL A 296 43.34 1.50 -16.99
C VAL A 296 42.55 2.21 -15.92
N GLN A 297 43.10 3.27 -15.36
CA GLN A 297 42.42 4.17 -14.45
C GLN A 297 41.44 5.08 -15.24
N PRO A 298 40.22 5.37 -14.75
CA PRO A 298 39.37 6.38 -15.34
C PRO A 298 39.76 7.79 -14.89
N GLU A 299 40.01 8.67 -15.85
CA GLU A 299 40.16 10.12 -15.66
C GLU A 299 38.84 10.74 -15.21
N VAL A 300 38.95 11.57 -14.19
CA VAL A 300 37.84 12.40 -13.68
C VAL A 300 37.91 13.74 -14.38
N GLU A 301 37.02 14.00 -15.34
CA GLU A 301 36.78 15.34 -15.86
C GLU A 301 35.93 16.17 -14.87
N MET A 302 36.57 17.19 -14.32
CA MET A 302 35.86 18.27 -13.62
C MET A 302 35.46 19.33 -14.64
N THR A 303 34.18 19.48 -14.90
CA THR A 303 33.62 20.65 -15.59
C THR A 303 33.12 21.65 -14.54
N GLN A 304 33.85 22.77 -14.43
CA GLN A 304 33.34 23.99 -13.79
C GLN A 304 32.55 24.78 -14.83
N GLU A 305 31.35 25.19 -14.52
CA GLU A 305 30.67 26.38 -15.11
C GLU A 305 29.97 27.12 -13.98
N ILE A 306 30.20 28.27 -13.99
CA ILE A 306 29.97 29.70 -13.79
C ILE A 306 28.54 30.00 -13.39
#